data_fd236ee593469553b99ebed87d4b6686
#
_entry.id   fd236ee593469553b99ebed87d4b6686
#
_cell.length_a   1.000
_cell.length_b   1.000
_cell.length_c   1.000
_cell.angle_alpha   90.00
_cell.angle_beta   90.00
_cell.angle_gamma   90.00
#
_symmetry.space_group_name_H-M   'P 1'
#
loop_
_entity.id
_entity.type
_entity.pdbx_description
1 polymer ?
#
loop_
_entity_poly.entity_id
_entity_poly.type
_entity_poly.pdbx_seq_one_letter_code
_entity_poly.pdbx_strand_id
1 'polypeptide(L)'
;MTSRTVYAGLAILVVSSAGAESAQQPLLDFYAAGAKSLDVGFAGFSAERGKVLFTSRFPGGRPETPSCTACHTADPTKIGQTRAGKDIDPMAVSANPRRYTDPEKVEKWFGRNCRNVLGRECTATEKGDLITFMLTQ
;
A
#
# COMPACT_ATOMS: atom_id res chain seq x y z
N MET A 1 -46.04 -53.41 -11.43
CA MET A 1 -44.73 -53.22 -10.72
C MET A 1 -44.12 -51.96 -11.28
N THR A 2 -44.31 -50.80 -10.59
CA THR A 2 -43.80 -49.51 -11.03
C THR A 2 -42.62 -49.12 -10.08
N SER A 3 -41.42 -49.16 -10.62
CA SER A 3 -40.18 -48.77 -9.92
C SER A 3 -40.09 -47.25 -9.85
N ARG A 4 -40.06 -46.69 -8.65
CA ARG A 4 -39.84 -45.26 -8.39
C ARG A 4 -38.32 -45.05 -8.15
N THR A 5 -37.68 -44.43 -9.11
CA THR A 5 -36.29 -43.99 -8.96
C THR A 5 -36.26 -42.67 -8.17
N VAL A 6 -35.66 -42.66 -6.98
CA VAL A 6 -35.45 -41.49 -6.15
C VAL A 6 -34.10 -40.88 -6.51
N TYR A 7 -34.11 -39.67 -7.10
CA TYR A 7 -32.88 -38.92 -7.33
C TYR A 7 -32.54 -38.13 -6.04
N ALA A 8 -31.48 -38.53 -5.38
CA ALA A 8 -30.90 -37.76 -4.28
C ALA A 8 -30.11 -36.61 -4.88
N GLY A 9 -30.64 -35.40 -4.76
CA GLY A 9 -29.95 -34.18 -5.15
C GLY A 9 -28.84 -33.83 -4.15
N LEU A 10 -27.59 -33.89 -4.60
CA LEU A 10 -26.44 -33.44 -3.81
C LEU A 10 -26.38 -31.91 -3.84
N ALA A 11 -26.76 -31.25 -2.76
CA ALA A 11 -26.60 -29.79 -2.62
C ALA A 11 -25.13 -29.47 -2.33
N ILE A 12 -24.44 -28.84 -3.30
CA ILE A 12 -23.09 -28.32 -3.11
C ILE A 12 -23.20 -26.97 -2.38
N LEU A 13 -22.82 -26.94 -1.12
CA LEU A 13 -22.62 -25.71 -0.36
C LEU A 13 -21.36 -25.01 -0.86
N VAL A 14 -21.54 -23.96 -1.66
CA VAL A 14 -20.44 -23.04 -2.01
C VAL A 14 -20.18 -22.15 -0.80
N VAL A 15 -19.16 -22.45 -0.02
CA VAL A 15 -18.67 -21.60 1.04
C VAL A 15 -17.86 -20.47 0.38
N SER A 16 -18.49 -19.30 0.18
CA SER A 16 -17.75 -18.08 -0.19
C SER A 16 -16.94 -17.63 1.03
N SER A 17 -15.63 -17.85 0.99
CA SER A 17 -14.70 -17.22 1.93
C SER A 17 -14.61 -15.74 1.56
N ALA A 18 -15.42 -14.88 2.20
CA ALA A 18 -15.17 -13.45 2.22
C ALA A 18 -13.84 -13.26 2.96
N GLY A 19 -12.75 -13.02 2.23
CA GLY A 19 -11.48 -12.62 2.82
C GLY A 19 -11.71 -11.35 3.65
N ALA A 20 -11.22 -11.32 4.89
CA ALA A 20 -11.31 -10.13 5.71
C ALA A 20 -10.61 -8.97 4.99
N GLU A 21 -11.36 -7.89 4.73
CA GLU A 21 -10.82 -6.67 4.13
C GLU A 21 -9.73 -6.09 5.03
N SER A 22 -8.61 -5.68 4.45
CA SER A 22 -7.51 -5.13 5.24
C SER A 22 -7.90 -3.77 5.84
N ALA A 23 -7.37 -3.44 7.03
CA ALA A 23 -7.60 -2.16 7.67
C ALA A 23 -7.11 -0.96 6.81
N GLN A 24 -6.29 -1.22 5.80
CA GLN A 24 -5.76 -0.23 4.86
C GLN A 24 -6.64 -0.05 3.61
N GLN A 25 -7.60 -0.95 3.37
CA GLN A 25 -8.42 -0.94 2.16
C GLN A 25 -9.17 0.38 1.92
N PRO A 26 -9.81 1.02 2.92
CA PRO A 26 -10.50 2.29 2.70
C PRO A 26 -9.59 3.40 2.16
N LEU A 27 -8.33 3.43 2.58
CA LEU A 27 -7.35 4.39 2.07
C LEU A 27 -6.89 4.05 0.65
N LEU A 28 -6.73 2.77 0.34
CA LEU A 28 -6.44 2.33 -1.04
C LEU A 28 -7.59 2.68 -1.98
N ASP A 29 -8.84 2.50 -1.57
CA ASP A 29 -10.01 2.86 -2.37
C ASP A 29 -10.08 4.37 -2.64
N PHE A 30 -9.77 5.19 -1.63
CA PHE A 30 -9.64 6.64 -1.79
C PHE A 30 -8.60 7.02 -2.85
N TYR A 31 -7.39 6.43 -2.79
CA TYR A 31 -6.36 6.68 -3.80
C TYR A 31 -6.71 6.11 -5.17
N ALA A 32 -7.40 4.97 -5.24
CA ALA A 32 -7.85 4.40 -6.51
C ALA A 32 -8.86 5.31 -7.21
N ALA A 33 -9.78 5.91 -6.47
CA ALA A 33 -10.72 6.89 -7.02
C ALA A 33 -9.98 8.12 -7.57
N GLY A 34 -9.00 8.65 -6.82
CA GLY A 34 -8.15 9.74 -7.28
C GLY A 34 -7.31 9.40 -8.51
N ALA A 35 -6.72 8.20 -8.56
CA ALA A 35 -5.94 7.75 -9.71
C ALA A 35 -6.82 7.61 -10.97
N LYS A 36 -7.99 7.00 -10.86
CA LYS A 36 -8.95 6.85 -11.97
C LYS A 36 -9.45 8.18 -12.52
N SER A 37 -9.58 9.20 -11.67
CA SER A 37 -10.04 10.53 -12.11
C SER A 37 -9.01 11.25 -12.97
N LEU A 38 -7.73 10.91 -12.87
CA LEU A 38 -6.61 11.52 -13.60
C LEU A 38 -6.10 10.64 -14.75
N ASP A 39 -6.32 9.33 -14.67
CA ASP A 39 -5.88 8.36 -15.66
C ASP A 39 -6.97 7.31 -15.89
N VAL A 40 -7.67 7.41 -17.04
CA VAL A 40 -8.71 6.46 -17.45
C VAL A 40 -8.17 5.04 -17.67
N GLY A 41 -6.85 4.89 -17.89
CA GLY A 41 -6.14 3.63 -18.06
C GLY A 41 -5.67 3.00 -16.73
N PHE A 42 -5.96 3.62 -15.59
CA PHE A 42 -5.56 3.08 -14.30
C PHE A 42 -6.11 1.66 -14.05
N ALA A 43 -5.24 0.68 -14.05
CA ALA A 43 -5.56 -0.75 -13.93
C ALA A 43 -5.35 -1.31 -12.50
N GLY A 44 -5.06 -0.44 -11.52
CA GLY A 44 -4.81 -0.83 -10.13
C GLY A 44 -3.40 -0.52 -9.64
N PHE A 45 -3.20 -0.73 -8.35
CA PHE A 45 -1.91 -0.52 -7.71
C PHE A 45 -0.97 -1.71 -7.91
N SER A 46 0.34 -1.46 -7.81
CA SER A 46 1.38 -2.44 -8.03
C SER A 46 2.44 -2.38 -6.91
N ALA A 47 2.62 -3.49 -6.21
CA ALA A 47 3.68 -3.62 -5.23
C ALA A 47 5.08 -3.44 -5.85
N GLU A 48 5.28 -3.89 -7.10
CA GLU A 48 6.56 -3.72 -7.79
C GLU A 48 6.85 -2.25 -8.10
N ARG A 49 5.88 -1.48 -8.60
CA ARG A 49 6.05 -0.04 -8.78
C ARG A 49 6.29 0.67 -7.44
N GLY A 50 5.59 0.24 -6.38
CA GLY A 50 5.79 0.76 -5.03
C GLY A 50 7.19 0.48 -4.50
N LYS A 51 7.74 -0.71 -4.76
CA LYS A 51 9.12 -1.07 -4.42
C LYS A 51 10.12 -0.19 -5.16
N VAL A 52 9.93 -0.03 -6.47
CA VAL A 52 10.79 0.85 -7.29
C VAL A 52 10.77 2.28 -6.74
N LEU A 53 9.58 2.84 -6.45
CA LEU A 53 9.45 4.17 -5.85
C LEU A 53 10.19 4.25 -4.50
N PHE A 54 10.07 3.25 -3.65
CA PHE A 54 10.67 3.22 -2.32
C PHE A 54 12.21 3.16 -2.34
N THR A 55 12.78 2.39 -3.27
CA THR A 55 14.21 2.11 -3.32
C THR A 55 14.99 3.03 -4.27
N SER A 56 14.31 3.70 -5.19
CA SER A 56 14.97 4.59 -6.17
C SER A 56 15.54 5.85 -5.53
N ARG A 57 16.55 6.40 -6.20
CA ARG A 57 17.15 7.69 -5.87
C ARG A 57 16.59 8.76 -6.80
N PHE A 58 16.23 9.90 -6.22
CA PHE A 58 15.62 11.02 -6.96
C PHE A 58 16.49 12.27 -6.85
N PRO A 59 16.79 12.91 -7.98
CA PRO A 59 17.60 14.14 -7.98
C PRO A 59 16.77 15.41 -7.68
N GLY A 60 15.43 15.31 -7.73
CA GLY A 60 14.54 16.48 -7.63
C GLY A 60 14.28 16.97 -6.20
N GLY A 61 14.57 16.15 -5.20
CA GLY A 61 14.34 16.46 -3.80
C GLY A 61 15.57 17.06 -3.12
N ARG A 62 15.64 16.86 -1.80
CA ARG A 62 16.78 17.33 -1.01
C ARG A 62 17.96 16.38 -1.18
N PRO A 63 19.18 16.88 -1.38
CA PRO A 63 20.37 16.05 -1.53
C PRO A 63 20.59 15.07 -0.38
N GLU A 64 20.16 15.45 0.84
CA GLU A 64 20.32 14.66 2.06
C GLU A 64 19.28 13.52 2.20
N THR A 65 18.21 13.57 1.44
CA THR A 65 17.14 12.55 1.44
C THR A 65 16.84 12.06 0.02
N PRO A 66 17.83 11.44 -0.65
CA PRO A 66 17.71 11.10 -2.08
C PRO A 66 16.77 9.93 -2.34
N SER A 67 16.32 9.22 -1.33
CA SER A 67 15.41 8.06 -1.42
C SER A 67 14.60 7.92 -0.14
N CYS A 68 13.50 7.16 -0.18
CA CYS A 68 12.73 6.81 1.02
C CYS A 68 13.60 5.97 1.97
N THR A 69 14.45 5.10 1.43
CA THR A 69 15.36 4.23 2.20
C THR A 69 16.43 4.99 2.99
N ALA A 70 16.68 6.27 2.67
CA ALA A 70 17.62 7.09 3.43
C ALA A 70 17.25 7.26 4.92
N CYS A 71 15.93 7.15 5.23
CA CYS A 71 15.40 7.22 6.60
C CYS A 71 14.70 5.93 7.02
N HIS A 72 14.08 5.21 6.08
CA HIS A 72 13.23 4.05 6.36
C HIS A 72 13.95 2.71 6.18
N THR A 73 15.25 2.71 5.93
CA THR A 73 16.06 1.52 5.60
C THR A 73 15.62 0.82 4.31
N ALA A 74 16.45 -0.11 3.82
CA ALA A 74 16.08 -0.93 2.65
C ALA A 74 15.09 -2.05 3.01
N ASP A 75 15.04 -2.44 4.28
CA ASP A 75 14.11 -3.43 4.82
C ASP A 75 12.98 -2.69 5.56
N PRO A 76 11.77 -2.58 5.00
CA PRO A 76 10.69 -1.82 5.61
C PRO A 76 10.11 -2.44 6.88
N THR A 77 10.53 -3.65 7.26
CA THR A 77 10.16 -4.29 8.54
C THR A 77 11.00 -3.78 9.71
N LYS A 78 12.08 -3.05 9.44
CA LYS A 78 13.01 -2.53 10.45
C LYS A 78 12.67 -1.10 10.86
N ILE A 79 13.10 -0.74 12.06
CA ILE A 79 13.08 0.64 12.55
C ILE A 79 14.00 1.47 11.68
N GLY A 80 13.46 2.57 11.14
CA GLY A 80 14.23 3.60 10.46
C GLY A 80 14.68 4.68 11.43
N GLN A 81 15.38 5.70 10.90
CA GLN A 81 15.85 6.81 11.74
C GLN A 81 15.86 8.12 10.96
N THR A 82 15.38 9.19 11.59
CA THR A 82 15.50 10.52 11.03
C THR A 82 16.96 10.99 11.08
N ARG A 83 17.29 12.02 10.30
CA ARG A 83 18.64 12.65 10.36
C ARG A 83 19.02 13.19 11.74
N ALA A 84 18.02 13.51 12.59
CA ALA A 84 18.23 13.94 13.96
C ALA A 84 18.34 12.77 14.96
N GLY A 85 18.44 11.54 14.47
CA GLY A 85 18.58 10.34 15.31
C GLY A 85 17.29 9.87 15.99
N LYS A 86 16.11 10.41 15.59
CA LYS A 86 14.84 9.94 16.12
C LYS A 86 14.37 8.72 15.36
N ASP A 87 13.97 7.68 16.09
CA ASP A 87 13.44 6.45 15.52
C ASP A 87 12.15 6.67 14.73
N ILE A 88 12.01 5.89 13.67
CA ILE A 88 10.83 5.82 12.82
C ILE A 88 10.34 4.38 12.84
N ASP A 89 9.10 4.17 13.28
CA ASP A 89 8.48 2.84 13.29
C ASP A 89 8.55 2.18 11.92
N PRO A 90 8.58 0.83 11.86
CA PRO A 90 8.58 0.08 10.61
C PRO A 90 7.50 0.54 9.63
N MET A 91 7.82 0.53 8.34
CA MET A 91 6.91 0.88 7.26
C MET A 91 6.00 -0.27 6.84
N ALA A 92 6.51 -1.51 6.95
CA ALA A 92 5.77 -2.73 6.61
C ALA A 92 4.56 -2.93 7.53
N VAL A 93 3.43 -3.31 6.94
CA VAL A 93 2.19 -3.58 7.71
C VAL A 93 2.33 -4.82 8.59
N SER A 94 3.12 -5.82 8.18
CA SER A 94 3.43 -7.00 9.00
C SER A 94 4.10 -6.66 10.33
N ALA A 95 4.98 -5.64 10.33
CA ALA A 95 5.68 -5.19 11.53
C ALA A 95 4.92 -4.08 12.28
N ASN A 96 4.05 -3.34 11.62
CA ASN A 96 3.23 -2.29 12.22
C ASN A 96 1.81 -2.26 11.58
N PRO A 97 0.88 -3.09 12.04
CA PRO A 97 -0.47 -3.20 11.46
C PRO A 97 -1.29 -1.91 11.46
N ARG A 98 -0.93 -0.92 12.28
CA ARG A 98 -1.60 0.39 12.32
C ARG A 98 -1.09 1.38 11.26
N ARG A 99 -0.08 1.01 10.46
CA ARG A 99 0.34 1.85 9.34
C ARG A 99 -0.80 1.98 8.33
N TYR A 100 -0.93 3.17 7.77
CA TYR A 100 -1.88 3.49 6.69
C TYR A 100 -3.37 3.31 7.04
N THR A 101 -3.71 3.40 8.33
CA THR A 101 -5.11 3.33 8.81
C THR A 101 -5.70 4.69 9.19
N ASP A 102 -4.89 5.73 9.25
CA ASP A 102 -5.28 7.11 9.56
C ASP A 102 -4.99 8.00 8.33
N PRO A 103 -6.01 8.38 7.55
CA PRO A 103 -5.84 9.13 6.31
C PRO A 103 -5.14 10.48 6.51
N GLU A 104 -5.49 11.24 7.55
CA GLU A 104 -4.89 12.56 7.80
C GLU A 104 -3.39 12.46 8.11
N LYS A 105 -3.04 11.48 8.92
CA LYS A 105 -1.65 11.19 9.25
C LYS A 105 -0.87 10.73 8.03
N VAL A 106 -1.46 9.89 7.20
CA VAL A 106 -0.83 9.38 5.97
C VAL A 106 -0.62 10.51 4.97
N GLU A 107 -1.62 11.35 4.71
CA GLU A 107 -1.51 12.49 3.81
C GLU A 107 -0.45 13.49 4.28
N LYS A 108 -0.42 13.82 5.57
CA LYS A 108 0.61 14.66 6.17
C LYS A 108 2.03 14.15 5.88
N TRP A 109 2.25 12.85 6.05
CA TRP A 109 3.58 12.27 5.86
C TRP A 109 3.94 12.10 4.39
N PHE A 110 3.02 11.70 3.52
CA PHE A 110 3.26 11.71 2.08
C PHE A 110 3.59 13.11 1.57
N GLY A 111 2.78 14.11 1.92
CA GLY A 111 3.03 15.48 1.50
C GLY A 111 4.40 16.00 1.90
N ARG A 112 4.89 15.67 3.11
CA ARG A 112 6.22 16.05 3.57
C ARG A 112 7.33 15.24 2.88
N ASN A 113 7.19 13.92 2.87
CA ASN A 113 8.27 13.02 2.45
C ASN A 113 8.44 13.03 0.93
N CYS A 114 7.35 13.07 0.16
CA CYS A 114 7.44 13.18 -1.31
C CYS A 114 8.13 14.48 -1.72
N ARG A 115 7.79 15.62 -1.11
CA ARG A 115 8.50 16.88 -1.40
C ARG A 115 9.97 16.84 -1.04
N ASN A 116 10.33 16.16 0.05
CA ASN A 116 11.73 16.03 0.45
C ASN A 116 12.52 15.10 -0.48
N VAL A 117 11.92 13.99 -0.93
CA VAL A 117 12.60 12.96 -1.71
C VAL A 117 12.49 13.20 -3.21
N LEU A 118 11.28 13.51 -3.72
CA LEU A 118 11.02 13.67 -5.14
C LEU A 118 11.09 15.13 -5.61
N GLY A 119 11.03 16.11 -4.68
CA GLY A 119 10.89 17.53 -5.02
C GLY A 119 9.48 17.93 -5.44
N ARG A 120 8.51 17.03 -5.35
CA ARG A 120 7.09 17.23 -5.70
C ARG A 120 6.18 16.41 -4.80
N GLU A 121 4.90 16.58 -4.96
CA GLU A 121 3.93 15.67 -4.33
C GLU A 121 3.89 14.32 -5.05
N CYS A 122 3.59 13.27 -4.30
CA CYS A 122 3.29 11.96 -4.86
C CYS A 122 1.90 11.97 -5.47
N THR A 123 1.75 11.31 -6.61
CA THR A 123 0.44 11.07 -7.22
C THR A 123 -0.37 10.06 -6.40
N ALA A 124 -1.68 10.00 -6.61
CA ALA A 124 -2.53 8.99 -5.99
C ALA A 124 -2.06 7.56 -6.32
N THR A 125 -1.62 7.32 -7.56
CA THR A 125 -1.06 6.03 -7.99
C THR A 125 0.21 5.69 -7.19
N GLU A 126 1.15 6.62 -7.06
CA GLU A 126 2.39 6.40 -6.30
C GLU A 126 2.14 6.11 -4.82
N LYS A 127 1.18 6.81 -4.21
CA LYS A 127 0.79 6.57 -2.81
C LYS A 127 0.19 5.17 -2.63
N GLY A 128 -0.73 4.79 -3.49
CA GLY A 128 -1.35 3.47 -3.45
C GLY A 128 -0.37 2.33 -3.79
N ASP A 129 0.53 2.53 -4.76
CA ASP A 129 1.58 1.56 -5.09
C ASP A 129 2.51 1.32 -3.89
N LEU A 130 2.93 2.41 -3.21
CA LEU A 130 3.77 2.29 -2.01
C LEU A 130 3.07 1.52 -0.89
N ILE A 131 1.82 1.85 -0.59
CA ILE A 131 1.05 1.15 0.45
C ILE A 131 0.88 -0.33 0.06
N THR A 132 0.58 -0.62 -1.21
CA THR A 132 0.47 -2.00 -1.71
C THR A 132 1.78 -2.76 -1.53
N PHE A 133 2.92 -2.14 -1.79
CA PHE A 133 4.23 -2.73 -1.50
C PHE A 133 4.40 -3.01 0.00
N MET A 134 4.06 -2.08 0.89
CA MET A 134 4.20 -2.25 2.34
C MET A 134 3.26 -3.34 2.91
N LEU A 135 2.18 -3.66 2.22
CA LEU A 135 1.28 -4.77 2.56
C LEU A 135 1.88 -6.15 2.23
N THR A 136 2.85 -6.21 1.32
CA THR A 136 3.49 -7.47 0.90
C THR A 136 4.77 -7.79 1.68
N GLN A 137 5.20 -6.93 2.61
CA GLN A 137 6.45 -7.07 3.38
C GLN A 137 6.24 -7.76 4.72
#